data_63aa98eebc7600ebe0b9ad7a701cb258
#
_entry.id   63aa98eebc7600ebe0b9ad7a701cb258
#
_cell.length_a   1.000
_cell.length_b   1.000
_cell.length_c   1.000
_cell.angle_alpha   90.00
_cell.angle_beta   90.00
_cell.angle_gamma   90.00
#
_symmetry.space_group_name_H-M   'P 1'
#
loop_
_entity.id
_entity.type
_entity.pdbx_description
1 polymer ?
#
loop_
_entity_poly.entity_id
_entity_poly.type
_entity_poly.pdbx_seq_one_letter_code
_entity_poly.pdbx_strand_id
1 'polypeptide(L)'
;MPAVPKTGNPRGPNGRVIAPSWLTPRARRVVTVLAALYALFVWSEGAGWKIADHVLPLPVRFFVQEAELFPHAARDVIEWRAEAWRCDLERFEELDVRPFFPIRRDDKESRFYRAMFFHYRQRKVLEAMDAYLVREQNRAHPDQPIGGVMLLSLRVPIPPAGTAAPRYKRLPLVEYPPEVQRKYWYVTAKAEREQRCAERKAP
;
A
#
# COMPACT_ATOMS: atom_id res chain seq x y z
N MET A 1 23.75 15.27 33.69
CA MET A 1 22.68 14.42 33.12
C MET A 1 21.58 14.31 34.15
N PRO A 2 20.37 14.79 33.91
CA PRO A 2 19.27 14.63 34.86
C PRO A 2 18.79 13.16 34.87
N ALA A 3 18.58 12.61 36.06
CA ALA A 3 18.12 11.25 36.26
C ALA A 3 16.69 11.07 35.73
N VAL A 4 16.49 10.09 34.86
CA VAL A 4 15.16 9.71 34.34
C VAL A 4 14.35 9.12 35.50
N PRO A 5 13.15 9.64 35.83
CA PRO A 5 12.31 9.08 36.87
C PRO A 5 11.92 7.64 36.48
N LYS A 6 12.21 6.68 37.37
CA LYS A 6 11.75 5.31 37.25
C LYS A 6 10.21 5.31 37.30
N THR A 7 9.56 5.07 36.15
CA THR A 7 8.12 4.85 36.08
C THR A 7 7.80 3.58 36.88
N GLY A 8 7.19 3.75 38.05
CA GLY A 8 6.77 2.64 38.88
C GLY A 8 5.79 1.74 38.13
N ASN A 9 5.96 0.44 38.28
CA ASN A 9 5.10 -0.57 37.68
C ASN A 9 3.64 -0.37 38.19
N PRO A 10 2.66 -0.14 37.30
CA PRO A 10 1.27 0.15 37.70
C PRO A 10 0.49 -1.09 38.21
N ARG A 11 1.17 -2.18 38.52
CA ARG A 11 0.55 -3.40 39.08
C ARG A 11 0.57 -3.34 40.60
N GLY A 12 -0.61 -3.38 41.21
CA GLY A 12 -0.75 -3.56 42.64
C GLY A 12 -0.27 -4.96 43.08
N PRO A 13 -0.11 -5.21 44.40
CA PRO A 13 0.45 -6.44 44.95
C PRO A 13 -0.29 -7.71 44.50
N ASN A 14 -1.50 -7.60 44.00
CA ASN A 14 -2.33 -8.75 43.52
C ASN A 14 -2.38 -8.85 41.99
N GLY A 15 -1.44 -8.22 41.25
CA GLY A 15 -1.40 -8.27 39.79
C GLY A 15 -2.56 -7.55 39.08
N ARG A 16 -3.45 -6.90 39.82
CA ARG A 16 -4.55 -6.12 39.24
C ARG A 16 -4.05 -4.81 38.71
N VAL A 17 -4.44 -4.47 37.49
CA VAL A 17 -4.18 -3.14 36.90
C VAL A 17 -4.90 -2.11 37.77
N ILE A 18 -4.14 -1.23 38.44
CA ILE A 18 -4.70 -0.12 39.23
C ILE A 18 -5.23 0.90 38.23
N ALA A 19 -6.54 1.03 38.14
CA ALA A 19 -7.14 2.11 37.36
C ALA A 19 -6.71 3.47 37.93
N PRO A 20 -6.35 4.46 37.06
CA PRO A 20 -5.91 5.76 37.49
C PRO A 20 -6.94 6.38 38.45
N SER A 21 -6.48 6.81 39.63
CA SER A 21 -7.33 7.34 40.73
C SER A 21 -8.09 8.63 40.38
N TRP A 22 -7.68 9.31 39.28
CA TRP A 22 -8.31 10.55 38.80
C TRP A 22 -9.62 10.33 38.02
N LEU A 23 -9.97 9.06 37.67
CA LEU A 23 -11.25 8.77 37.01
C LEU A 23 -12.37 8.68 38.04
N THR A 24 -13.33 9.61 37.96
CA THR A 24 -14.56 9.50 38.73
C THR A 24 -15.34 8.21 38.38
N PRO A 25 -16.18 7.69 39.26
CA PRO A 25 -16.98 6.49 38.94
C PRO A 25 -17.84 6.63 37.69
N ARG A 26 -18.34 7.85 37.42
CA ARG A 26 -19.07 8.15 36.17
C ARG A 26 -18.16 8.11 34.94
N ALA A 27 -17.00 8.74 35.01
CA ALA A 27 -16.02 8.72 33.91
C ALA A 27 -15.56 7.28 33.61
N ARG A 28 -15.36 6.46 34.64
CA ARG A 28 -14.99 5.04 34.46
C ARG A 28 -16.08 4.25 33.73
N ARG A 29 -17.35 4.45 34.06
CA ARG A 29 -18.48 3.81 33.34
C ARG A 29 -18.51 4.24 31.87
N VAL A 30 -18.35 5.55 31.58
CA VAL A 30 -18.33 6.08 30.21
C VAL A 30 -17.17 5.47 29.41
N VAL A 31 -15.97 5.45 29.97
CA VAL A 31 -14.80 4.84 29.30
C VAL A 31 -15.02 3.35 29.05
N THR A 32 -15.60 2.61 30.00
CA THR A 32 -15.89 1.18 29.82
C THR A 32 -16.91 0.94 28.71
N VAL A 33 -17.96 1.76 28.63
CA VAL A 33 -18.98 1.65 27.58
C VAL A 33 -18.36 1.98 26.21
N LEU A 34 -17.56 3.06 26.12
CA LEU A 34 -16.89 3.42 24.86
C LEU A 34 -15.91 2.33 24.41
N ALA A 35 -15.15 1.75 25.35
CA ALA A 35 -14.23 0.65 25.04
C ALA A 35 -14.98 -0.60 24.56
N ALA A 36 -16.13 -0.93 25.19
CA ALA A 36 -16.96 -2.05 24.77
C ALA A 36 -17.58 -1.83 23.37
N LEU A 37 -18.07 -0.61 23.10
CA LEU A 37 -18.57 -0.25 21.77
C LEU A 37 -17.46 -0.31 20.72
N TYR A 38 -16.28 0.21 21.02
CA TYR A 38 -15.13 0.12 20.13
C TYR A 38 -14.77 -1.34 19.82
N ALA A 39 -14.68 -2.19 20.86
CA ALA A 39 -14.41 -3.61 20.68
C ALA A 39 -15.47 -4.31 19.82
N LEU A 40 -16.75 -3.94 19.99
CA LEU A 40 -17.85 -4.46 19.17
C LEU A 40 -17.70 -4.07 17.70
N PHE A 41 -17.38 -2.79 17.42
CA PHE A 41 -17.14 -2.34 16.03
C PHE A 41 -15.95 -3.04 15.40
N VAL A 42 -14.82 -3.12 16.12
CA VAL A 42 -13.63 -3.85 15.65
C VAL A 42 -13.97 -5.30 15.34
N TRP A 43 -14.72 -5.96 16.21
CA TRP A 43 -15.14 -7.35 16.00
C TRP A 43 -16.08 -7.48 14.79
N SER A 44 -17.04 -6.55 14.62
CA SER A 44 -17.97 -6.57 13.48
C SER A 44 -17.25 -6.38 12.14
N GLU A 45 -16.25 -5.51 12.09
CA GLU A 45 -15.40 -5.34 10.89
C GLU A 45 -14.61 -6.62 10.61
N GLY A 46 -13.98 -7.22 11.62
CA GLY A 46 -13.29 -8.50 11.50
C GLY A 46 -14.19 -9.65 11.06
N ALA A 47 -15.50 -9.60 11.39
CA ALA A 47 -16.52 -10.53 10.90
C ALA A 47 -17.01 -10.20 9.47
N GLY A 48 -16.55 -9.10 8.86
CA GLY A 48 -16.95 -8.67 7.52
C GLY A 48 -18.30 -7.95 7.43
N TRP A 49 -18.90 -7.56 8.56
CA TRP A 49 -20.24 -6.93 8.58
C TRP A 49 -20.22 -5.45 8.16
N LYS A 50 -19.07 -4.79 8.17
CA LYS A 50 -18.85 -3.38 7.73
C LYS A 50 -19.85 -2.37 8.33
N ILE A 51 -20.28 -2.62 9.57
CA ILE A 51 -21.25 -1.77 10.28
C ILE A 51 -20.68 -0.37 10.48
N ALA A 52 -19.37 -0.25 10.73
CA ALA A 52 -18.69 1.02 10.93
C ALA A 52 -18.80 1.94 9.73
N ASP A 53 -18.87 1.40 8.50
CA ASP A 53 -19.00 2.18 7.27
C ASP A 53 -20.28 2.99 7.18
N HIS A 54 -21.33 2.52 7.86
CA HIS A 54 -22.65 3.13 7.79
C HIS A 54 -22.99 4.01 9.02
N VAL A 55 -22.31 3.76 10.15
CA VAL A 55 -22.71 4.36 11.44
C VAL A 55 -21.69 5.36 11.97
N LEU A 56 -20.37 5.17 11.64
CA LEU A 56 -19.32 5.97 12.26
C LEU A 56 -18.86 7.13 11.37
N PRO A 57 -18.56 8.31 11.97
CA PRO A 57 -17.89 9.40 11.26
C PRO A 57 -16.52 8.97 10.75
N LEU A 58 -16.10 9.54 9.60
CA LEU A 58 -14.86 9.17 8.90
C LEU A 58 -13.61 9.05 9.79
N PRO A 59 -13.32 9.98 10.71
CA PRO A 59 -12.14 9.85 11.58
C PRO A 59 -12.19 8.64 12.51
N VAL A 60 -13.39 8.31 13.04
CA VAL A 60 -13.55 7.17 13.95
C VAL A 60 -13.51 5.85 13.18
N ARG A 61 -14.09 5.85 11.98
CA ARG A 61 -14.05 4.71 11.05
C ARG A 61 -12.61 4.30 10.75
N PHE A 62 -11.72 5.25 10.51
CA PHE A 62 -10.31 4.98 10.26
C PHE A 62 -9.67 4.11 11.35
N PHE A 63 -9.88 4.46 12.64
CA PHE A 63 -9.34 3.68 13.76
C PHE A 63 -9.95 2.28 13.90
N VAL A 64 -11.20 2.10 13.49
CA VAL A 64 -11.85 0.79 13.53
C VAL A 64 -11.38 -0.08 12.36
N GLN A 65 -11.22 0.52 11.18
CA GLN A 65 -10.74 -0.19 9.99
C GLN A 65 -9.26 -0.56 10.04
N GLU A 66 -8.43 0.18 10.77
CA GLU A 66 -7.04 -0.25 11.01
C GLU A 66 -6.96 -1.60 11.74
N ALA A 67 -7.99 -1.96 12.50
CA ALA A 67 -8.06 -3.29 13.10
C ALA A 67 -8.28 -4.42 12.07
N GLU A 68 -8.79 -4.13 10.87
CA GLU A 68 -8.79 -5.08 9.74
C GLU A 68 -7.39 -5.49 9.30
N LEU A 69 -6.35 -4.75 9.69
CA LEU A 69 -4.97 -5.14 9.41
C LEU A 69 -4.53 -6.40 10.18
N PHE A 70 -5.26 -6.81 11.20
CA PHE A 70 -4.82 -7.88 12.11
C PHE A 70 -5.62 -9.20 12.08
N PRO A 71 -6.89 -9.29 11.62
CA PRO A 71 -7.67 -10.53 11.82
C PRO A 71 -7.42 -11.61 10.78
N HIS A 72 -6.87 -11.26 9.63
CA HIS A 72 -6.56 -12.26 8.61
C HIS A 72 -5.09 -12.12 8.21
N ALA A 73 -4.30 -13.17 8.48
CA ALA A 73 -3.01 -13.29 7.82
C ALA A 73 -3.24 -13.00 6.34
N ALA A 74 -2.57 -11.97 5.81
CA ALA A 74 -2.71 -11.61 4.41
C ALA A 74 -2.50 -12.89 3.59
N ARG A 75 -3.51 -13.27 2.80
CA ARG A 75 -3.42 -14.45 1.93
C ARG A 75 -2.61 -14.16 0.68
N ASP A 76 -2.46 -12.87 0.38
CA ASP A 76 -1.80 -12.39 -0.83
C ASP A 76 -0.86 -11.24 -0.51
N VAL A 77 0.25 -11.18 -1.22
CA VAL A 77 1.09 -9.98 -1.33
C VAL A 77 0.63 -9.17 -2.53
N ILE A 78 0.42 -7.88 -2.35
CA ILE A 78 0.15 -6.98 -3.47
C ILE A 78 1.48 -6.38 -3.93
N GLU A 79 1.86 -6.67 -5.18
CA GLU A 79 2.97 -6.03 -5.84
C GLU A 79 2.50 -4.98 -6.82
N TRP A 80 3.11 -3.81 -6.75
CA TRP A 80 2.91 -2.75 -7.73
C TRP A 80 3.99 -2.81 -8.79
N ARG A 81 3.58 -2.78 -10.06
CA ARG A 81 4.44 -2.89 -11.22
C ARG A 81 4.12 -1.82 -12.24
N ALA A 82 5.08 -1.56 -13.11
CA ALA A 82 4.90 -0.74 -14.29
C ALA A 82 5.42 -1.48 -15.53
N GLU A 83 4.74 -1.31 -16.64
CA GLU A 83 5.20 -1.67 -17.97
C GLU A 83 5.27 -0.39 -18.80
N ALA A 84 6.28 -0.27 -19.67
CA ALA A 84 6.47 0.85 -20.57
C ALA A 84 6.15 0.46 -22.01
N TRP A 85 5.46 1.33 -22.72
CA TRP A 85 5.28 1.19 -24.16
C TRP A 85 6.55 1.60 -24.88
N ARG A 86 7.29 0.65 -25.41
CA ARG A 86 8.51 0.83 -26.18
C ARG A 86 8.18 1.33 -27.58
N CYS A 87 8.70 2.52 -27.96
CA CYS A 87 8.44 3.12 -29.28
C CYS A 87 9.10 2.38 -30.43
N ASP A 88 10.20 1.69 -30.18
CA ASP A 88 10.96 0.89 -31.15
C ASP A 88 10.38 -0.50 -31.36
N LEU A 89 9.78 -1.08 -30.33
CA LEU A 89 9.23 -2.44 -30.35
C LEU A 89 7.71 -2.50 -30.51
N GLU A 90 7.04 -1.36 -30.36
CA GLU A 90 5.57 -1.22 -30.41
C GLU A 90 4.82 -2.20 -29.49
N ARG A 91 5.38 -2.43 -28.31
CA ARG A 91 4.81 -3.31 -27.29
C ARG A 91 5.12 -2.80 -25.87
N PHE A 92 4.36 -3.33 -24.89
CA PHE A 92 4.66 -3.12 -23.49
C PHE A 92 5.76 -4.07 -23.03
N GLU A 93 6.72 -3.53 -22.26
CA GLU A 93 7.76 -4.29 -21.56
C GLU A 93 7.84 -3.84 -20.11
N GLU A 94 8.23 -4.75 -19.22
CA GLU A 94 8.36 -4.42 -17.79
C GLU A 94 9.36 -3.28 -17.58
N LEU A 95 8.93 -2.26 -16.84
CA LEU A 95 9.76 -1.10 -16.51
C LEU A 95 10.31 -1.25 -15.09
N ASP A 96 11.62 -1.23 -14.93
CA ASP A 96 12.23 -1.11 -13.62
C ASP A 96 12.09 0.32 -13.09
N VAL A 97 11.18 0.51 -12.16
CA VAL A 97 10.91 1.81 -11.56
C VAL A 97 11.88 2.20 -10.43
N ARG A 98 12.75 1.28 -9.98
CA ARG A 98 13.66 1.52 -8.85
C ARG A 98 14.63 2.68 -9.07
N PRO A 99 15.20 2.89 -10.27
CA PRO A 99 16.08 4.03 -10.52
C PRO A 99 15.38 5.38 -10.36
N PHE A 100 14.07 5.43 -10.66
CA PHE A 100 13.27 6.66 -10.62
C PHE A 100 12.65 6.92 -9.25
N PHE A 101 12.46 5.86 -8.45
CA PHE A 101 11.91 5.92 -7.10
C PHE A 101 12.82 5.20 -6.11
N PRO A 102 14.03 5.73 -5.86
CA PRO A 102 14.98 5.09 -4.98
C PRO A 102 14.44 4.98 -3.55
N ILE A 103 14.71 3.84 -2.91
CA ILE A 103 14.43 3.67 -1.48
C ILE A 103 15.45 4.52 -0.72
N ARG A 104 14.98 5.48 0.07
CA ARG A 104 15.85 6.21 1.00
C ARG A 104 16.26 5.31 2.16
N ARG A 105 17.39 5.62 2.79
CA ARG A 105 17.95 4.83 3.90
C ARG A 105 16.96 4.58 5.03
N ASP A 106 16.03 5.52 5.26
CA ASP A 106 15.03 5.48 6.32
C ASP A 106 13.66 4.98 5.85
N ASP A 107 13.46 4.74 4.55
CA ASP A 107 12.22 4.28 3.97
C ASP A 107 12.23 2.74 3.85
N LYS A 108 11.21 2.08 4.39
CA LYS A 108 11.03 0.63 4.25
C LYS A 108 10.50 0.24 2.87
N GLU A 109 9.91 1.19 2.13
CA GLU A 109 9.26 0.98 0.84
C GLU A 109 9.63 2.07 -0.15
N SER A 110 9.65 1.71 -1.44
CA SER A 110 9.88 2.69 -2.49
C SER A 110 8.75 3.72 -2.54
N ARG A 111 9.07 4.95 -2.95
CA ARG A 111 8.06 6.00 -3.17
C ARG A 111 7.02 5.59 -4.22
N PHE A 112 7.41 4.77 -5.20
CA PHE A 112 6.48 4.20 -6.17
C PHE A 112 5.43 3.34 -5.50
N TYR A 113 5.83 2.38 -4.64
CA TYR A 113 4.91 1.52 -3.91
C TYR A 113 3.94 2.36 -3.07
N ARG A 114 4.46 3.32 -2.31
CA ARG A 114 3.66 4.21 -1.46
C ARG A 114 2.67 5.03 -2.29
N ALA A 115 3.11 5.62 -3.41
CA ALA A 115 2.23 6.40 -4.28
C ALA A 115 1.13 5.52 -4.87
N MET A 116 1.45 4.32 -5.35
CA MET A 116 0.45 3.38 -5.85
C MET A 116 -0.51 2.93 -4.75
N PHE A 117 -0.01 2.57 -3.55
CA PHE A 117 -0.85 2.10 -2.45
C PHE A 117 -1.90 3.13 -2.02
N PHE A 118 -1.52 4.40 -1.88
CA PHE A 118 -2.44 5.44 -1.42
C PHE A 118 -3.25 6.10 -2.55
N HIS A 119 -2.78 6.08 -3.80
CA HIS A 119 -3.33 6.91 -4.88
C HIS A 119 -3.73 6.14 -6.15
N TYR A 120 -3.74 4.81 -6.12
CA TYR A 120 -4.05 3.99 -7.29
C TYR A 120 -5.43 4.27 -7.95
N ARG A 121 -6.35 4.90 -7.23
CA ARG A 121 -7.67 5.34 -7.75
C ARG A 121 -7.68 6.79 -8.21
N GLN A 122 -6.63 7.55 -7.97
CA GLN A 122 -6.59 8.99 -8.28
C GLN A 122 -5.98 9.21 -9.66
N ARG A 123 -6.84 9.32 -10.67
CA ARG A 123 -6.42 9.41 -12.08
C ARG A 123 -5.36 10.49 -12.31
N LYS A 124 -5.52 11.70 -11.74
CA LYS A 124 -4.54 12.79 -11.88
C LYS A 124 -3.16 12.43 -11.36
N VAL A 125 -3.09 11.65 -10.27
CA VAL A 125 -1.80 11.20 -9.71
C VAL A 125 -1.16 10.17 -10.63
N LEU A 126 -1.95 9.26 -11.21
CA LEU A 126 -1.45 8.24 -12.14
C LEU A 126 -0.98 8.88 -13.47
N GLU A 127 -1.68 9.90 -13.97
CA GLU A 127 -1.27 10.70 -15.13
C GLU A 127 0.04 11.45 -14.87
N ALA A 128 0.18 12.07 -13.69
CA ALA A 128 1.43 12.72 -13.30
C ALA A 128 2.60 11.73 -13.17
N MET A 129 2.31 10.52 -12.69
CA MET A 129 3.30 9.45 -12.60
C MET A 129 3.71 8.93 -13.98
N ASP A 130 2.76 8.77 -14.92
CA ASP A 130 3.03 8.45 -16.31
C ASP A 130 3.97 9.48 -16.93
N ALA A 131 3.61 10.76 -16.87
CA ALA A 131 4.42 11.85 -17.44
C ALA A 131 5.83 11.90 -16.81
N TYR A 132 5.94 11.65 -15.51
CA TYR A 132 7.22 11.58 -14.82
C TYR A 132 8.07 10.40 -15.31
N LEU A 133 7.50 9.20 -15.35
CA LEU A 133 8.21 7.99 -15.78
C LEU A 133 8.66 8.08 -17.24
N VAL A 134 7.79 8.56 -18.13
CA VAL A 134 8.13 8.75 -19.55
C VAL A 134 9.29 9.74 -19.70
N ARG A 135 9.26 10.88 -18.99
CA ARG A 135 10.32 11.87 -19.04
C ARG A 135 11.64 11.32 -18.52
N GLU A 136 11.65 10.69 -17.34
CA GLU A 136 12.88 10.23 -16.71
C GLU A 136 13.48 9.02 -17.44
N GLN A 137 12.66 8.08 -17.93
CA GLN A 137 13.13 6.96 -18.73
C GLN A 137 13.75 7.45 -20.02
N ASN A 138 13.09 8.35 -20.74
CA ASN A 138 13.60 8.89 -22.01
C ASN A 138 14.86 9.74 -21.83
N ARG A 139 15.04 10.35 -20.65
CA ARG A 139 16.27 11.06 -20.30
C ARG A 139 17.42 10.11 -20.00
N ALA A 140 17.14 9.04 -19.24
CA ALA A 140 18.14 8.06 -18.82
C ALA A 140 18.54 7.10 -19.95
N HIS A 141 17.58 6.78 -20.84
CA HIS A 141 17.75 5.80 -21.92
C HIS A 141 17.20 6.34 -23.24
N PRO A 142 17.89 7.32 -23.87
CA PRO A 142 17.42 7.95 -25.10
C PRO A 142 17.39 6.97 -26.29
N ASP A 143 18.17 5.91 -26.23
CA ASP A 143 18.21 4.78 -27.18
C ASP A 143 17.00 3.85 -27.10
N GLN A 144 16.26 3.92 -26.01
CA GLN A 144 15.10 3.07 -25.71
C GLN A 144 13.86 3.90 -25.35
N PRO A 145 13.38 4.76 -26.25
CA PRO A 145 12.32 5.71 -25.92
C PRO A 145 10.99 5.01 -25.63
N ILE A 146 10.28 5.54 -24.65
CA ILE A 146 8.94 5.08 -24.31
C ILE A 146 7.91 6.19 -24.55
N GLY A 147 6.72 5.79 -25.03
CA GLY A 147 5.59 6.70 -25.29
C GLY A 147 4.57 6.76 -24.17
N GLY A 148 4.58 5.81 -23.25
CA GLY A 148 3.63 5.77 -22.15
C GLY A 148 3.86 4.60 -21.21
N VAL A 149 3.08 4.53 -20.13
CA VAL A 149 3.18 3.45 -19.17
C VAL A 149 1.84 2.78 -18.91
N MET A 150 1.94 1.58 -18.37
CA MET A 150 0.83 0.82 -17.80
C MET A 150 1.18 0.52 -16.35
N LEU A 151 0.29 0.93 -15.42
CA LEU A 151 0.46 0.72 -14.00
C LEU A 151 -0.47 -0.39 -13.54
N LEU A 152 0.07 -1.40 -12.88
CA LEU A 152 -0.69 -2.58 -12.50
C LEU A 152 -0.32 -3.06 -11.10
N SER A 153 -1.22 -3.83 -10.50
CA SER A 153 -0.95 -4.62 -9.31
C SER A 153 -1.04 -6.11 -9.63
N LEU A 154 -0.17 -6.87 -8.99
CA LEU A 154 -0.23 -8.33 -8.94
C LEU A 154 -0.71 -8.74 -7.55
N ARG A 155 -1.60 -9.72 -7.49
CA ARG A 155 -1.98 -10.36 -6.25
C ARG A 155 -1.33 -11.73 -6.22
N VAL A 156 -0.23 -11.81 -5.46
CA VAL A 156 0.61 -13.01 -5.37
C VAL A 156 0.22 -13.79 -4.12
N PRO A 157 -0.28 -15.03 -4.23
CA PRO A 157 -0.64 -15.84 -3.09
C PRO A 157 0.55 -16.08 -2.16
N ILE A 158 0.32 -15.98 -0.86
CA ILE A 158 1.31 -16.36 0.16
C ILE A 158 1.15 -17.85 0.43
N PRO A 159 2.24 -18.64 0.42
CA PRO A 159 2.19 -20.04 0.79
C PRO A 159 1.58 -20.23 2.19
N PRO A 160 0.81 -21.33 2.43
CA PRO A 160 0.24 -21.63 3.72
C PRO A 160 1.30 -21.63 4.84
N ALA A 161 0.91 -21.22 6.05
CA ALA A 161 1.79 -21.27 7.21
C ALA A 161 2.31 -22.70 7.44
N GLY A 162 3.61 -22.83 7.72
CA GLY A 162 4.25 -24.14 7.93
C GLY A 162 4.84 -24.75 6.66
N THR A 163 4.59 -24.23 5.48
CA THR A 163 5.36 -24.59 4.29
C THR A 163 6.73 -23.91 4.38
N ALA A 164 7.81 -24.66 4.11
CA ALA A 164 9.15 -24.08 3.94
C ALA A 164 9.15 -23.24 2.66
N ALA A 165 8.46 -22.09 2.71
CA ALA A 165 8.43 -21.18 1.59
C ALA A 165 9.81 -20.53 1.44
N PRO A 166 10.41 -20.54 0.24
CA PRO A 166 11.57 -19.74 -0.03
C PRO A 166 11.22 -18.26 0.29
N ARG A 167 12.21 -17.49 0.73
CA ARG A 167 12.02 -16.04 0.93
C ARG A 167 11.35 -15.47 -0.31
N TYR A 168 10.26 -14.72 -0.09
CA TYR A 168 9.56 -14.06 -1.18
C TYR A 168 10.57 -13.36 -2.10
N LYS A 169 10.60 -13.77 -3.35
CA LYS A 169 11.45 -13.19 -4.39
C LYS A 169 10.56 -12.58 -5.46
N ARG A 170 10.76 -11.30 -5.71
CA ARG A 170 10.11 -10.62 -6.82
C ARG A 170 10.59 -11.22 -8.13
N LEU A 171 9.67 -11.77 -8.91
CA LEU A 171 9.95 -12.35 -10.23
C LEU A 171 9.74 -11.30 -11.33
N PRO A 172 10.36 -11.44 -12.50
CA PRO A 172 9.95 -10.74 -13.72
C PRO A 172 8.47 -11.00 -14.02
N LEU A 173 7.77 -10.04 -14.62
CA LEU A 173 6.32 -10.17 -14.91
C LEU A 173 5.99 -11.39 -15.77
N VAL A 174 6.87 -11.77 -16.68
CA VAL A 174 6.71 -12.91 -17.58
C VAL A 174 6.81 -14.25 -16.86
N GLU A 175 7.49 -14.29 -15.73
CA GLU A 175 7.72 -15.53 -14.95
C GLU A 175 6.57 -15.81 -13.95
N TYR A 176 5.66 -14.86 -13.75
CA TYR A 176 4.51 -15.11 -12.87
C TYR A 176 3.53 -16.09 -13.53
N PRO A 177 3.09 -17.12 -12.79
CA PRO A 177 2.12 -18.08 -13.29
C PRO A 177 0.78 -17.38 -13.62
N PRO A 178 -0.01 -17.95 -14.57
CA PRO A 178 -1.25 -17.32 -15.05
C PRO A 178 -2.33 -17.14 -13.96
N GLU A 179 -2.23 -17.88 -12.87
CA GLU A 179 -3.14 -17.78 -11.71
C GLU A 179 -2.95 -16.51 -10.91
N VAL A 180 -1.81 -15.83 -11.06
CA VAL A 180 -1.55 -14.54 -10.40
C VAL A 180 -2.45 -13.48 -11.02
N GLN A 181 -3.37 -12.97 -10.20
CA GLN A 181 -4.31 -11.96 -10.66
C GLN A 181 -3.58 -10.65 -10.98
N ARG A 182 -3.72 -10.18 -12.22
CA ARG A 182 -3.22 -8.89 -12.68
C ARG A 182 -4.37 -7.91 -12.75
N LYS A 183 -4.19 -6.73 -12.15
CA LYS A 183 -5.18 -5.65 -12.23
C LYS A 183 -4.51 -4.38 -12.74
N TYR A 184 -5.01 -3.89 -13.86
CA TYR A 184 -4.54 -2.65 -14.47
C TYR A 184 -5.30 -1.46 -13.88
N TRP A 185 -4.57 -0.45 -13.45
CA TRP A 185 -5.11 0.74 -12.81
C TRP A 185 -5.03 1.97 -13.71
N TYR A 186 -4.01 1.99 -14.56
CA TYR A 186 -3.78 3.06 -15.51
C TYR A 186 -3.08 2.51 -16.75
N VAL A 187 -3.48 3.03 -17.89
CA VAL A 187 -2.82 2.77 -19.18
C VAL A 187 -2.86 4.08 -19.95
N THR A 188 -1.71 4.55 -20.42
CA THR A 188 -1.63 5.71 -21.31
C THR A 188 -2.44 5.44 -22.56
N ALA A 189 -3.27 6.41 -22.96
CA ALA A 189 -4.12 6.28 -24.14
C ALA A 189 -3.29 5.97 -25.41
N LYS A 190 -3.82 5.14 -26.31
CA LYS A 190 -3.12 4.73 -27.54
C LYS A 190 -2.65 5.93 -28.36
N ALA A 191 -3.54 6.87 -28.62
CA ALA A 191 -3.22 8.07 -29.41
C ALA A 191 -2.09 8.90 -28.79
N GLU A 192 -2.07 9.02 -27.46
CA GLU A 192 -1.03 9.75 -26.73
C GLU A 192 0.33 9.05 -26.81
N ARG A 193 0.35 7.72 -26.68
CA ARG A 193 1.57 6.93 -26.85
C ARG A 193 2.17 7.09 -28.25
N GLU A 194 1.30 6.96 -29.26
CA GLU A 194 1.69 7.09 -30.67
C GLU A 194 2.24 8.49 -30.98
N GLN A 195 1.54 9.54 -30.48
CA GLN A 195 2.00 10.92 -30.62
C GLN A 195 3.37 11.13 -30.00
N ARG A 196 3.57 10.72 -28.73
CA ARG A 196 4.85 10.86 -28.02
C ARG A 196 5.99 10.09 -28.71
N CYS A 197 5.68 8.91 -29.27
CA CYS A 197 6.67 8.15 -30.05
C CYS A 197 6.99 8.84 -31.39
N ALA A 198 6.02 9.44 -32.08
CA ALA A 198 6.24 10.15 -33.31
C ALA A 198 7.11 11.42 -33.10
N GLU A 199 6.84 12.18 -32.03
CA GLU A 199 7.63 13.36 -31.65
C GLU A 199 9.11 13.01 -31.39
N ARG A 200 9.41 11.79 -30.96
CA ARG A 200 10.77 11.31 -30.71
C ARG A 200 11.50 10.80 -31.96
N LYS A 201 10.74 10.37 -32.98
CA LYS A 201 11.30 9.91 -34.25
C LYS A 201 11.56 11.09 -35.22
N ALA A 202 11.00 12.26 -34.93
CA ALA A 202 11.28 13.48 -35.72
C ALA A 202 12.73 13.93 -35.46
N PRO A 203 13.51 14.24 -36.52
CA PRO A 203 14.91 14.64 -36.43
C PRO A 203 15.11 16.00 -35.76
#